data_0b9fbd2b52d5ad84b5e17fb14ebb15d8
#
_entry.id   0b9fbd2b52d5ad84b5e17fb14ebb15d8
#
_cell.length_a   1.000
_cell.length_b   1.000
_cell.length_c   1.000
_cell.angle_alpha   90.00
_cell.angle_beta   90.00
_cell.angle_gamma   90.00
#
_symmetry.space_group_name_H-M   'P 1'
#
loop_
_entity.id
_entity.type
_entity.pdbx_description
1 polymer ?
#
loop_
_entity_poly.entity_id
_entity_poly.type
_entity_poly.pdbx_seq_one_letter_code
_entity_poly.pdbx_strand_id
1 'polypeptide(L)'
;VWFAMFAGLTTASVPAAGPSTPPPVSTPAPPTGEAALDEPFTLAYGSTAAVDGGNLTITFEGIVEDSRCPSDVMCAWSGQVIVALHIEAAGEDAQTVELGGITDSEGVLRPQRPELSTVSSAAVGEYTVELLTATPYPAHANEPPSEAEYTLSLVVRR
;
A
#
# COMPACT_ATOMS: atom_id res chain seq x y z
N VAL A 1 33.44 65.48 -34.82
CA VAL A 1 33.11 65.03 -33.46
C VAL A 1 32.57 63.63 -33.59
N TRP A 2 33.45 62.65 -33.26
CA TRP A 2 33.07 61.21 -33.32
C TRP A 2 32.72 60.79 -31.94
N PHE A 3 31.48 60.21 -31.77
CA PHE A 3 31.05 59.51 -30.61
C PHE A 3 31.18 58.00 -30.87
N ALA A 4 32.10 57.36 -30.15
CA ALA A 4 32.24 55.92 -30.12
C ALA A 4 31.27 55.35 -29.05
N MET A 5 30.36 54.51 -29.49
CA MET A 5 29.42 53.80 -28.62
C MET A 5 30.04 52.44 -28.26
N PHE A 6 30.44 52.25 -27.00
CA PHE A 6 30.90 50.94 -26.47
C PHE A 6 29.66 50.11 -26.08
N ALA A 7 29.45 49.02 -26.81
CA ALA A 7 28.48 48.01 -26.41
C ALA A 7 29.14 47.05 -25.41
N GLY A 8 28.69 47.09 -24.14
CA GLY A 8 29.12 46.13 -23.12
C GLY A 8 28.40 44.80 -23.30
N LEU A 9 29.15 43.74 -23.59
CA LEU A 9 28.66 42.37 -23.50
C LEU A 9 28.60 41.96 -22.02
N THR A 10 27.41 41.78 -21.47
CA THR A 10 27.21 41.12 -20.18
C THR A 10 27.12 39.60 -20.40
N THR A 11 28.15 38.87 -19.99
CA THR A 11 28.14 37.42 -19.96
C THR A 11 27.33 36.98 -18.75
N ALA A 12 26.14 36.41 -18.98
CA ALA A 12 25.34 35.74 -17.94
C ALA A 12 26.01 34.40 -17.59
N SER A 13 26.55 34.29 -16.38
CA SER A 13 27.02 33.03 -15.83
C SER A 13 25.79 32.17 -15.45
N VAL A 14 25.65 31.02 -16.13
CA VAL A 14 24.65 29.98 -15.75
C VAL A 14 25.23 29.23 -14.55
N PRO A 15 24.51 29.15 -13.41
CA PRO A 15 24.95 28.32 -12.29
C PRO A 15 24.92 26.85 -12.72
N ALA A 16 26.03 26.14 -12.52
CA ALA A 16 26.11 24.70 -12.72
C ALA A 16 25.14 24.00 -11.76
N ALA A 17 24.25 23.16 -12.30
CA ALA A 17 23.43 22.29 -11.52
C ALA A 17 24.31 21.32 -10.71
N GLY A 18 24.22 21.39 -9.38
CA GLY A 18 24.90 20.46 -8.48
C GLY A 18 24.40 19.03 -8.68
N PRO A 19 25.20 18.01 -8.32
CA PRO A 19 24.80 16.62 -8.43
C PRO A 19 23.54 16.38 -7.60
N SER A 20 22.47 15.95 -8.27
CA SER A 20 21.22 15.54 -7.61
C SER A 20 21.52 14.29 -6.80
N THR A 21 21.50 14.40 -5.49
CA THR A 21 21.55 13.24 -4.58
C THR A 21 20.28 12.43 -4.82
N PRO A 22 20.38 11.11 -5.13
CA PRO A 22 19.20 10.27 -5.24
C PRO A 22 18.46 10.30 -3.90
N PRO A 23 17.10 10.21 -3.91
CA PRO A 23 16.33 10.14 -2.67
C PRO A 23 16.79 8.92 -1.86
N PRO A 24 16.76 8.99 -0.52
CA PRO A 24 17.14 7.86 0.32
C PRO A 24 16.24 6.67 -0.03
N VAL A 25 16.86 5.55 -0.34
CA VAL A 25 16.15 4.27 -0.46
C VAL A 25 15.59 3.98 0.92
N SER A 26 14.26 4.01 1.05
CA SER A 26 13.60 3.64 2.30
C SER A 26 13.90 2.17 2.55
N THR A 27 14.77 1.91 3.52
CA THR A 27 15.00 0.55 4.02
C THR A 27 13.69 0.08 4.62
N PRO A 28 13.16 -1.11 4.24
CA PRO A 28 11.97 -1.67 4.88
C PRO A 28 12.13 -1.68 6.39
N ALA A 29 11.09 -1.28 7.11
CA ALA A 29 11.09 -1.39 8.57
C ALA A 29 11.30 -2.85 8.97
N PRO A 30 12.05 -3.15 10.06
CA PRO A 30 12.23 -4.52 10.51
C PRO A 30 10.86 -5.15 10.82
N PRO A 31 10.70 -6.47 10.62
CA PRO A 31 9.43 -7.15 10.84
C PRO A 31 8.93 -6.90 12.27
N THR A 32 7.69 -6.47 12.39
CA THR A 32 7.09 -6.06 13.68
C THR A 32 6.64 -7.27 14.50
N GLY A 33 6.61 -8.47 13.90
CA GLY A 33 6.20 -9.71 14.57
C GLY A 33 6.38 -10.93 13.68
N GLU A 34 6.47 -12.10 14.32
CA GLU A 34 6.45 -13.39 13.65
C GLU A 34 5.00 -13.91 13.67
N ALA A 35 4.47 -14.27 12.52
CA ALA A 35 3.13 -14.83 12.37
C ALA A 35 3.20 -16.30 12.00
N ALA A 36 2.25 -17.08 12.52
CA ALA A 36 2.16 -18.51 12.22
C ALA A 36 1.33 -18.75 10.96
N LEU A 37 1.59 -19.87 10.27
CA LEU A 37 0.72 -20.35 9.19
C LEU A 37 -0.64 -20.75 9.74
N ASP A 38 -1.69 -20.58 8.92
CA ASP A 38 -3.08 -20.93 9.22
C ASP A 38 -3.70 -20.15 10.39
N GLU A 39 -2.99 -19.18 10.97
CA GLU A 39 -3.49 -18.31 12.04
C GLU A 39 -3.64 -16.87 11.53
N PRO A 40 -4.76 -16.18 11.83
CA PRO A 40 -4.91 -14.77 11.51
C PRO A 40 -3.94 -13.91 12.32
N PHE A 41 -3.31 -12.93 11.65
CA PHE A 41 -2.47 -11.90 12.29
C PHE A 41 -2.82 -10.51 11.79
N THR A 42 -2.45 -9.49 12.54
CA THR A 42 -2.70 -8.10 12.20
C THR A 42 -1.46 -7.43 11.65
N LEU A 43 -1.64 -6.56 10.64
CA LEU A 43 -0.58 -5.81 9.99
C LEU A 43 -1.02 -4.35 9.87
N ALA A 44 -0.34 -3.44 10.57
CA ALA A 44 -0.59 -2.01 10.47
C ALA A 44 0.07 -1.41 9.22
N TYR A 45 -0.44 -0.30 8.75
CA TYR A 45 0.13 0.45 7.63
C TYR A 45 1.64 0.65 7.79
N GLY A 46 2.39 0.42 6.73
CA GLY A 46 3.85 0.57 6.69
C GLY A 46 4.63 -0.48 7.50
N SER A 47 3.94 -1.44 8.13
CA SER A 47 4.59 -2.51 8.92
C SER A 47 4.87 -3.74 8.07
N THR A 48 5.83 -4.54 8.51
CA THR A 48 6.21 -5.82 7.91
C THR A 48 6.01 -6.94 8.93
N ALA A 49 5.43 -8.05 8.50
CA ALA A 49 5.36 -9.30 9.27
C ALA A 49 6.23 -10.36 8.61
N ALA A 50 6.94 -11.13 9.44
CA ALA A 50 7.61 -12.35 9.03
C ALA A 50 6.69 -13.54 9.32
N VAL A 51 6.59 -14.47 8.39
CA VAL A 51 5.73 -15.66 8.46
C VAL A 51 6.61 -16.90 8.21
N ASP A 52 6.24 -18.02 8.79
CA ASP A 52 6.94 -19.31 8.58
C ASP A 52 8.46 -19.21 8.84
N GLY A 53 8.84 -18.67 10.00
CA GLY A 53 10.24 -18.50 10.36
C GLY A 53 11.03 -17.52 9.49
N GLY A 54 10.34 -16.60 8.82
CA GLY A 54 10.94 -15.61 7.92
C GLY A 54 11.10 -16.08 6.48
N ASN A 55 10.58 -17.25 6.11
CA ASN A 55 10.55 -17.72 4.72
C ASN A 55 9.60 -16.88 3.84
N LEU A 56 8.67 -16.19 4.46
CA LEU A 56 7.78 -15.22 3.82
C LEU A 56 7.79 -13.93 4.63
N THR A 57 7.92 -12.78 3.96
CA THR A 57 7.70 -11.46 4.57
C THR A 57 6.59 -10.74 3.82
N ILE A 58 5.74 -10.04 4.56
CA ILE A 58 4.61 -9.28 4.00
C ILE A 58 4.67 -7.87 4.57
N THR A 59 4.75 -6.88 3.69
CA THR A 59 4.71 -5.46 4.06
C THR A 59 3.42 -4.84 3.55
N PHE A 60 2.71 -4.13 4.41
CA PHE A 60 1.54 -3.34 4.00
C PHE A 60 1.99 -2.01 3.41
N GLU A 61 1.96 -1.88 2.07
CA GLU A 61 2.45 -0.70 1.37
C GLU A 61 1.43 0.46 1.36
N GLY A 62 0.14 0.16 1.24
CA GLY A 62 -0.85 1.23 1.17
C GLY A 62 -2.26 0.81 0.77
N ILE A 63 -3.13 1.81 0.75
CA ILE A 63 -4.49 1.70 0.23
C ILE A 63 -4.49 2.14 -1.23
N VAL A 64 -4.84 1.23 -2.13
CA VAL A 64 -4.98 1.52 -3.56
C VAL A 64 -6.32 2.20 -3.83
N GLU A 65 -7.38 1.70 -3.20
CA GLU A 65 -8.74 2.24 -3.29
C GLU A 65 -9.49 1.97 -1.99
N ASP A 66 -10.22 2.95 -1.50
CA ASP A 66 -11.28 2.77 -0.52
C ASP A 66 -12.52 3.54 -0.95
N SER A 67 -13.42 2.85 -1.65
CA SER A 67 -14.70 3.36 -2.13
C SER A 67 -15.87 2.86 -1.30
N ARG A 68 -15.60 2.26 -0.11
CA ARG A 68 -16.65 1.80 0.80
C ARG A 68 -17.59 2.93 1.17
N CYS A 69 -18.88 2.60 1.29
CA CYS A 69 -19.90 3.60 1.63
C CYS A 69 -19.74 4.03 3.09
N PRO A 70 -19.44 5.30 3.37
CA PRO A 70 -19.33 5.79 4.75
C PRO A 70 -20.63 5.57 5.53
N SER A 71 -20.51 5.33 6.83
CA SER A 71 -21.67 4.97 7.67
C SER A 71 -22.65 6.13 7.93
N ASP A 72 -22.25 7.37 7.64
CA ASP A 72 -23.09 8.57 7.81
C ASP A 72 -23.92 8.93 6.57
N VAL A 73 -23.79 8.18 5.46
CA VAL A 73 -24.53 8.42 4.21
C VAL A 73 -25.16 7.15 3.67
N MET A 74 -26.07 7.31 2.72
CA MET A 74 -26.68 6.21 1.96
C MET A 74 -26.11 6.20 0.54
N CYS A 75 -25.45 5.11 0.16
CA CYS A 75 -24.90 4.91 -1.18
C CYS A 75 -25.76 3.96 -2.01
N ALA A 76 -25.68 4.11 -3.33
CA ALA A 76 -26.36 3.22 -4.26
C ALA A 76 -25.71 1.81 -4.33
N TRP A 77 -24.41 1.72 -3.97
CA TRP A 77 -23.62 0.47 -3.91
C TRP A 77 -22.65 0.53 -2.74
N SER A 78 -22.19 -0.65 -2.31
CA SER A 78 -21.36 -0.79 -1.11
C SER A 78 -19.93 -0.26 -1.26
N GLY A 79 -19.39 -0.20 -2.49
CA GLY A 79 -17.98 0.05 -2.74
C GLY A 79 -17.08 -1.10 -2.28
N GLN A 80 -15.78 -0.89 -2.32
CA GLN A 80 -14.76 -1.88 -1.96
C GLN A 80 -13.55 -1.21 -1.34
N VAL A 81 -12.70 -2.00 -0.70
CA VAL A 81 -11.35 -1.61 -0.31
C VAL A 81 -10.34 -2.47 -1.08
N ILE A 82 -9.27 -1.85 -1.57
CA ILE A 82 -8.13 -2.53 -2.22
C ILE A 82 -6.86 -2.04 -1.55
N VAL A 83 -6.03 -3.00 -1.13
CA VAL A 83 -4.77 -2.76 -0.44
C VAL A 83 -3.61 -3.32 -1.25
N ALA A 84 -2.46 -2.68 -1.19
CA ALA A 84 -1.21 -3.15 -1.78
C ALA A 84 -0.35 -3.80 -0.70
N LEU A 85 0.10 -5.04 -0.96
CA LEU A 85 1.02 -5.80 -0.13
C LEU A 85 2.28 -6.11 -0.93
N HIS A 86 3.43 -5.74 -0.40
CA HIS A 86 4.72 -6.21 -0.92
C HIS A 86 5.07 -7.53 -0.24
N ILE A 87 5.33 -8.55 -1.04
CA ILE A 87 5.56 -9.91 -0.56
C ILE A 87 6.89 -10.42 -1.09
N GLU A 88 7.72 -10.93 -0.18
CA GLU A 88 8.99 -11.60 -0.48
C GLU A 88 8.90 -13.03 0.07
N ALA A 89 9.01 -14.03 -0.79
CA ALA A 89 9.05 -15.43 -0.42
C ALA A 89 10.41 -16.04 -0.77
N ALA A 90 10.92 -16.91 0.08
CA ALA A 90 12.22 -17.55 -0.12
C ALA A 90 12.24 -18.33 -1.45
N GLY A 91 13.16 -17.97 -2.33
CA GLY A 91 13.31 -18.61 -3.65
C GLY A 91 12.43 -18.04 -4.77
N GLU A 92 11.63 -17.02 -4.48
CA GLU A 92 10.79 -16.32 -5.45
C GLU A 92 11.23 -14.86 -5.60
N ASP A 93 10.88 -14.24 -6.72
CA ASP A 93 11.07 -12.80 -6.88
C ASP A 93 10.05 -12.03 -6.02
N ALA A 94 10.51 -10.93 -5.40
CA ALA A 94 9.64 -10.03 -4.66
C ALA A 94 8.55 -9.44 -5.57
N GLN A 95 7.33 -9.37 -5.09
CA GLN A 95 6.19 -8.86 -5.86
C GLN A 95 5.22 -8.06 -5.00
N THR A 96 4.56 -7.08 -5.61
CA THR A 96 3.43 -6.38 -5.02
C THR A 96 2.13 -6.99 -5.53
N VAL A 97 1.26 -7.38 -4.61
CA VAL A 97 -0.08 -7.90 -4.91
C VAL A 97 -1.15 -6.96 -4.38
N GLU A 98 -2.24 -6.84 -5.11
CA GLU A 98 -3.41 -6.08 -4.67
C GLU A 98 -4.50 -7.05 -4.21
N LEU A 99 -4.92 -6.91 -2.95
CA LEU A 99 -6.00 -7.70 -2.36
C LEU A 99 -7.12 -6.78 -1.92
N GLY A 100 -8.35 -7.26 -2.00
CA GLY A 100 -9.47 -6.45 -1.56
C GLY A 100 -10.83 -7.07 -1.80
N GLY A 101 -11.87 -6.27 -1.63
CA GLY A 101 -13.25 -6.67 -1.86
C GLY A 101 -14.26 -5.80 -1.12
N ILE A 102 -15.51 -6.23 -1.18
CA ILE A 102 -16.59 -5.63 -0.41
C ILE A 102 -16.46 -6.10 1.05
N THR A 103 -16.60 -5.18 1.99
CA THR A 103 -16.61 -5.49 3.42
C THR A 103 -18.00 -5.25 4.03
N ASP A 104 -18.22 -5.78 5.23
CA ASP A 104 -19.28 -5.31 6.11
C ASP A 104 -18.84 -4.05 6.89
N SER A 105 -19.68 -3.58 7.81
CA SER A 105 -19.41 -2.39 8.64
C SER A 105 -18.28 -2.58 9.65
N GLU A 106 -17.91 -3.79 9.96
CA GLU A 106 -16.77 -4.15 10.81
C GLU A 106 -15.46 -4.26 10.01
N GLY A 107 -15.52 -4.08 8.67
CA GLY A 107 -14.37 -4.20 7.77
C GLY A 107 -14.03 -5.64 7.39
N VAL A 108 -14.88 -6.62 7.72
CA VAL A 108 -14.69 -8.03 7.35
C VAL A 108 -15.04 -8.23 5.88
N LEU A 109 -14.11 -8.82 5.12
CA LEU A 109 -14.33 -9.10 3.71
C LEU A 109 -15.43 -10.15 3.53
N ARG A 110 -16.34 -9.85 2.62
CA ARG A 110 -17.41 -10.77 2.22
C ARG A 110 -16.89 -11.75 1.17
N PRO A 111 -17.45 -12.95 1.10
CA PRO A 111 -17.12 -13.91 0.04
C PRO A 111 -17.23 -13.26 -1.33
N GLN A 112 -16.21 -13.47 -2.14
CA GLN A 112 -16.08 -12.91 -3.48
C GLN A 112 -17.25 -13.30 -4.38
N ARG A 113 -17.70 -12.34 -5.16
CA ARG A 113 -18.61 -12.60 -6.28
C ARG A 113 -17.79 -12.72 -7.55
N PRO A 114 -18.02 -13.72 -8.40
CA PRO A 114 -17.24 -13.96 -9.62
C PRO A 114 -17.20 -12.77 -10.58
N GLU A 115 -18.17 -11.88 -10.50
CA GLU A 115 -18.27 -10.69 -11.35
C GLU A 115 -17.40 -9.49 -10.91
N LEU A 116 -16.74 -9.58 -9.74
CA LEU A 116 -15.82 -8.54 -9.26
C LEU A 116 -14.40 -8.88 -9.67
N SER A 117 -13.70 -7.88 -10.20
CA SER A 117 -12.30 -8.03 -10.64
C SER A 117 -11.30 -8.16 -9.48
N THR A 118 -11.72 -7.79 -8.27
CA THR A 118 -10.87 -7.77 -7.09
C THR A 118 -10.84 -9.13 -6.42
N VAL A 119 -9.67 -9.57 -6.01
CA VAL A 119 -9.45 -10.85 -5.32
C VAL A 119 -9.05 -10.59 -3.86
N SER A 120 -9.58 -11.41 -2.93
CA SER A 120 -9.22 -11.34 -1.51
C SER A 120 -7.99 -12.19 -1.15
N SER A 121 -7.46 -12.96 -2.09
CA SER A 121 -6.30 -13.82 -1.88
C SER A 121 -5.40 -13.88 -3.11
N ALA A 122 -4.10 -14.05 -2.87
CA ALA A 122 -3.09 -14.26 -3.92
C ALA A 122 -2.16 -15.43 -3.55
N ALA A 123 -1.76 -16.18 -4.58
CA ALA A 123 -0.73 -17.21 -4.45
C ALA A 123 0.65 -16.59 -4.73
N VAL A 124 1.61 -16.87 -3.84
CA VAL A 124 3.01 -16.43 -3.97
C VAL A 124 3.90 -17.61 -3.63
N GLY A 125 4.51 -18.22 -4.65
CA GLY A 125 5.22 -19.48 -4.50
C GLY A 125 4.31 -20.58 -3.96
N GLU A 126 4.68 -21.17 -2.83
CA GLU A 126 3.88 -22.20 -2.16
C GLU A 126 2.85 -21.65 -1.17
N TYR A 127 2.82 -20.30 -0.97
CA TYR A 127 1.93 -19.64 -0.01
C TYR A 127 0.70 -19.07 -0.69
N THR A 128 -0.40 -19.05 0.05
CA THR A 128 -1.62 -18.31 -0.27
C THR A 128 -1.84 -17.28 0.83
N VAL A 129 -1.79 -16.00 0.47
CA VAL A 129 -2.05 -14.86 1.35
C VAL A 129 -3.50 -14.44 1.15
N GLU A 130 -4.29 -14.38 2.20
CA GLU A 130 -5.69 -13.99 2.18
C GLU A 130 -5.94 -12.80 3.10
N LEU A 131 -6.63 -11.79 2.59
CA LEU A 131 -7.10 -10.63 3.35
C LEU A 131 -8.46 -10.96 3.98
N LEU A 132 -8.54 -10.84 5.31
CA LEU A 132 -9.76 -11.10 6.08
C LEU A 132 -10.50 -9.83 6.45
N THR A 133 -9.76 -8.80 6.93
CA THR A 133 -10.35 -7.52 7.33
C THR A 133 -9.48 -6.36 6.91
N ALA A 134 -10.11 -5.20 6.68
CA ALA A 134 -9.45 -3.91 6.50
C ALA A 134 -10.18 -2.86 7.34
N THR A 135 -9.53 -2.39 8.38
CA THR A 135 -10.06 -1.41 9.35
C THR A 135 -9.18 -0.16 9.40
N PRO A 136 -9.73 1.02 9.71
CA PRO A 136 -11.13 1.28 10.06
C PRO A 136 -12.07 1.24 8.85
N TYR A 137 -13.37 1.10 9.13
CA TYR A 137 -14.43 1.34 8.14
C TYR A 137 -14.67 2.85 8.03
N PRO A 138 -14.86 3.44 6.84
CA PRO A 138 -15.14 4.86 6.70
C PRO A 138 -16.37 5.30 7.49
N ALA A 139 -16.21 6.24 8.41
CA ALA A 139 -17.30 6.76 9.23
C ALA A 139 -18.01 7.94 8.58
N HIS A 140 -17.26 8.81 7.91
CA HIS A 140 -17.75 10.08 7.38
C HIS A 140 -17.35 10.28 5.92
N ALA A 141 -18.31 10.73 5.09
CA ALA A 141 -18.08 10.95 3.66
C ALA A 141 -17.04 12.05 3.35
N ASN A 142 -16.91 13.04 4.23
CA ASN A 142 -16.00 14.17 4.04
C ASN A 142 -14.66 14.02 4.80
N GLU A 143 -14.48 12.92 5.52
CA GLU A 143 -13.33 12.69 6.39
C GLU A 143 -12.92 11.21 6.31
N PRO A 144 -12.30 10.80 5.16
CA PRO A 144 -11.83 9.42 5.02
C PRO A 144 -10.71 9.13 6.01
N PRO A 145 -10.57 7.88 6.49
CA PRO A 145 -9.44 7.48 7.32
C PRO A 145 -8.11 7.79 6.63
N SER A 146 -7.12 8.24 7.40
CA SER A 146 -5.76 8.38 6.89
C SER A 146 -5.12 6.99 6.70
N GLU A 147 -4.17 6.86 5.77
CA GLU A 147 -3.50 5.56 5.53
C GLU A 147 -2.86 5.00 6.79
N ALA A 148 -2.30 5.86 7.65
CA ALA A 148 -1.66 5.47 8.91
C ALA A 148 -2.60 4.81 9.93
N GLU A 149 -3.92 4.98 9.78
CA GLU A 149 -4.93 4.38 10.67
C GLU A 149 -5.30 2.97 10.25
N TYR A 150 -4.94 2.56 9.01
CA TYR A 150 -5.33 1.25 8.51
C TYR A 150 -4.55 0.12 9.17
N THR A 151 -5.32 -0.91 9.49
CA THR A 151 -4.82 -2.20 9.99
C THR A 151 -5.55 -3.30 9.24
N LEU A 152 -4.80 -4.26 8.77
CA LEU A 152 -5.29 -5.43 8.06
C LEU A 152 -5.27 -6.64 8.99
N SER A 153 -6.20 -7.57 8.81
CA SER A 153 -6.05 -8.94 9.28
C SER A 153 -5.83 -9.85 8.08
N LEU A 154 -4.78 -10.64 8.14
CA LEU A 154 -4.34 -11.54 7.09
C LEU A 154 -4.23 -12.96 7.64
N VAL A 155 -4.36 -13.95 6.77
CA VAL A 155 -3.98 -15.34 7.04
C VAL A 155 -3.13 -15.84 5.89
N VAL A 156 -2.09 -16.61 6.21
CA VAL A 156 -1.22 -17.27 5.22
C VAL A 156 -1.39 -18.77 5.35
N ARG A 157 -1.61 -19.43 4.21
CA ARG A 157 -1.70 -20.88 4.11
C ARG A 157 -0.63 -21.39 3.15
N ARG A 158 -0.22 -22.63 3.36
CA ARG A 158 0.74 -23.34 2.51
C ARG A 158 0.06 -24.49 1.79
#